data_a4ee57b3bf7b200c7f7529dfc70b3fd3
#
_entry.id   a4ee57b3bf7b200c7f7529dfc70b3fd3
#
_cell.length_a   1.000
_cell.length_b   1.000
_cell.length_c   1.000
_cell.angle_alpha   90.00
_cell.angle_beta   90.00
_cell.angle_gamma   90.00
#
_symmetry.space_group_name_H-M   'P 1'
#
loop_
_entity.id
_entity.type
_entity.pdbx_description
1 polymer ?
#
loop_
_entity_poly.entity_id
_entity_poly.type
_entity_poly.pdbx_seq_one_letter_code
_entity_poly.pdbx_strand_id
1 'polypeptide(L)'
;MKQKNIIVRREMPTDHAAVEHLTREAFWNVYRPGCLEHYVVHVLRQDLDFVPELDLVMEQDGQLVGHVLYVRAKIVADDGREIPMMTFGPISIRPDLQRQGLGKYLLDYSMELARDLGAGTLCIEGNIDFYGKSGFVVAGTKGIRYHGEPEQEIVPYVLLKELQPSFLDGITGVYHTPKGYYVDEAAAEEFDRSFPPKEKLKLPGQLF
;
A
#
# COMPACT_ATOMS: atom_id res chain seq x y z
N MET A 1 -10.14 -27.37 -16.87
CA MET A 1 -9.57 -26.02 -16.67
C MET A 1 -8.13 -26.20 -16.22
N LYS A 2 -7.12 -25.60 -16.86
CA LYS A 2 -5.74 -25.63 -16.34
C LYS A 2 -5.73 -24.88 -15.01
N GLN A 3 -5.18 -25.51 -13.99
CA GLN A 3 -4.97 -24.84 -12.70
C GLN A 3 -3.96 -23.70 -12.95
N LYS A 4 -4.34 -22.46 -12.65
CA LYS A 4 -3.45 -21.31 -12.81
C LYS A 4 -2.34 -21.43 -11.78
N ASN A 5 -1.09 -21.35 -12.22
CA ASN A 5 0.06 -21.38 -11.32
C ASN A 5 0.32 -19.96 -10.81
N ILE A 6 0.03 -19.71 -9.53
CA ILE A 6 0.28 -18.42 -8.87
C ILE A 6 1.49 -18.59 -7.96
N ILE A 7 2.47 -17.70 -8.10
CA ILE A 7 3.67 -17.64 -7.28
C ILE A 7 3.78 -16.22 -6.73
N VAL A 8 4.05 -16.09 -5.44
CA VAL A 8 4.46 -14.83 -4.81
C VAL A 8 5.92 -14.97 -4.40
N ARG A 9 6.73 -14.03 -4.80
CA ARG A 9 8.18 -13.99 -4.49
C ARG A 9 8.63 -12.55 -4.23
N ARG A 10 9.82 -12.40 -3.69
CA ARG A 10 10.47 -11.10 -3.57
C ARG A 10 10.72 -10.51 -4.95
N GLU A 11 10.57 -9.19 -5.07
CA GLU A 11 10.96 -8.43 -6.24
C GLU A 11 12.48 -8.51 -6.44
N MET A 12 12.91 -8.53 -7.67
CA MET A 12 14.32 -8.43 -8.07
C MET A 12 14.54 -7.14 -8.86
N PRO A 13 15.78 -6.62 -8.91
CA PRO A 13 16.07 -5.41 -9.71
C PRO A 13 15.65 -5.52 -11.18
N THR A 14 15.61 -6.72 -11.74
CA THR A 14 15.14 -6.99 -13.10
C THR A 14 13.63 -6.82 -13.27
N ASP A 15 12.87 -6.82 -12.17
CA ASP A 15 11.41 -6.66 -12.19
C ASP A 15 10.98 -5.18 -12.12
N HIS A 16 11.86 -4.27 -11.64
CA HIS A 16 11.52 -2.89 -11.31
C HIS A 16 10.74 -2.19 -12.43
N ALA A 17 11.22 -2.22 -13.67
CA ALA A 17 10.54 -1.57 -14.78
C ALA A 17 9.15 -2.18 -15.07
N ALA A 18 9.01 -3.50 -14.93
CA ALA A 18 7.74 -4.19 -15.12
C ALA A 18 6.75 -3.89 -14.00
N VAL A 19 7.23 -3.78 -12.77
CA VAL A 19 6.42 -3.40 -11.59
C VAL A 19 5.95 -1.94 -11.69
N GLU A 20 6.83 -1.03 -12.06
CA GLU A 20 6.47 0.39 -12.28
C GLU A 20 5.41 0.52 -13.38
N HIS A 21 5.60 -0.22 -14.49
CA HIS A 21 4.61 -0.26 -15.55
C HIS A 21 3.26 -0.86 -15.08
N LEU A 22 3.30 -1.99 -14.38
CA LEU A 22 2.10 -2.62 -13.81
C LEU A 22 1.35 -1.67 -12.87
N THR A 23 2.07 -0.99 -11.99
CA THR A 23 1.49 -0.06 -11.03
C THR A 23 0.87 1.13 -11.75
N ARG A 24 1.57 1.70 -12.74
CA ARG A 24 1.03 2.75 -13.60
C ARG A 24 -0.27 2.34 -14.26
N GLU A 25 -0.30 1.16 -14.87
CA GLU A 25 -1.53 0.65 -15.52
C GLU A 25 -2.68 0.43 -14.53
N ALA A 26 -2.37 -0.06 -13.32
CA ALA A 26 -3.37 -0.34 -12.30
C ALA A 26 -4.02 0.91 -11.71
N PHE A 27 -3.28 2.02 -11.63
CA PHE A 27 -3.72 3.26 -10.97
C PHE A 27 -4.04 4.40 -11.93
N TRP A 28 -3.78 4.26 -13.25
CA TRP A 28 -4.00 5.33 -14.20
C TRP A 28 -5.44 5.83 -14.24
N ASN A 29 -5.63 7.13 -13.97
CA ASN A 29 -6.93 7.80 -13.87
C ASN A 29 -7.86 7.25 -12.77
N VAL A 30 -7.35 6.55 -11.76
CA VAL A 30 -8.19 6.02 -10.67
C VAL A 30 -8.49 7.10 -9.64
N TYR A 31 -7.48 7.67 -9.00
CA TYR A 31 -7.65 8.66 -7.92
C TYR A 31 -7.47 10.09 -8.37
N ARG A 32 -6.80 10.29 -9.49
CA ARG A 32 -6.51 11.59 -10.11
C ARG A 32 -6.30 11.41 -11.61
N PRO A 33 -6.29 12.50 -12.42
CA PRO A 33 -5.80 12.44 -13.80
C PRO A 33 -4.35 11.96 -13.85
N GLY A 34 -4.08 10.85 -14.54
CA GLY A 34 -2.80 10.15 -14.46
C GLY A 34 -2.68 9.31 -13.19
N CYS A 35 -1.47 9.16 -12.65
CA CYS A 35 -1.20 8.53 -11.35
C CYS A 35 0.19 8.94 -10.83
N LEU A 36 0.41 8.81 -9.51
CA LEU A 36 1.71 9.01 -8.87
C LEU A 36 2.30 7.70 -8.34
N GLU A 37 1.48 6.67 -8.21
CA GLU A 37 1.78 5.43 -7.50
C GLU A 37 2.99 4.69 -8.07
N HIS A 38 3.20 4.72 -9.39
CA HIS A 38 4.38 4.11 -10.01
C HIS A 38 5.68 4.84 -9.64
N TYR A 39 5.62 6.17 -9.46
CA TYR A 39 6.76 6.95 -8.97
C TYR A 39 6.97 6.76 -7.47
N VAL A 40 5.89 6.62 -6.69
CA VAL A 40 5.98 6.25 -5.27
C VAL A 40 6.72 4.92 -5.10
N VAL A 41 6.39 3.89 -5.89
CA VAL A 41 7.13 2.62 -5.89
C VAL A 41 8.62 2.83 -6.21
N HIS A 42 8.91 3.64 -7.23
CA HIS A 42 10.29 3.94 -7.64
C HIS A 42 11.12 4.55 -6.50
N VAL A 43 10.58 5.55 -5.81
CA VAL A 43 11.32 6.27 -4.75
C VAL A 43 11.38 5.50 -3.45
N LEU A 44 10.31 4.77 -3.09
CA LEU A 44 10.26 4.02 -1.82
C LEU A 44 11.30 2.92 -1.74
N ARG A 45 11.73 2.33 -2.84
CA ARG A 45 12.83 1.34 -2.86
C ARG A 45 14.17 1.93 -2.35
N GLN A 46 14.31 3.25 -2.34
CA GLN A 46 15.51 3.95 -1.83
C GLN A 46 15.27 4.58 -0.45
N ASP A 47 14.07 4.44 0.12
CA ASP A 47 13.74 4.97 1.42
C ASP A 47 14.42 4.15 2.54
N LEU A 48 14.85 4.82 3.62
CA LEU A 48 15.50 4.16 4.77
C LEU A 48 14.54 3.21 5.52
N ASP A 49 13.25 3.49 5.45
CA ASP A 49 12.19 2.69 6.07
C ASP A 49 11.68 1.56 5.18
N PHE A 50 12.19 1.44 3.95
CA PHE A 50 11.83 0.36 3.05
C PHE A 50 12.11 -1.03 3.65
N VAL A 51 11.23 -1.99 3.38
CA VAL A 51 11.35 -3.38 3.86
C VAL A 51 11.56 -4.32 2.66
N PRO A 52 12.81 -4.58 2.24
CA PRO A 52 13.10 -5.37 1.05
C PRO A 52 12.54 -6.80 1.08
N GLU A 53 12.33 -7.35 2.28
CA GLU A 53 11.74 -8.68 2.48
C GLU A 53 10.25 -8.71 2.13
N LEU A 54 9.59 -7.56 2.11
CA LEU A 54 8.17 -7.36 1.83
C LEU A 54 7.92 -6.54 0.55
N ASP A 55 8.91 -6.48 -0.31
CA ASP A 55 8.77 -6.03 -1.69
C ASP A 55 8.48 -7.25 -2.55
N LEU A 56 7.18 -7.47 -2.85
CA LEU A 56 6.68 -8.73 -3.36
C LEU A 56 6.01 -8.56 -4.71
N VAL A 57 6.38 -9.43 -5.64
CA VAL A 57 5.69 -9.60 -6.92
C VAL A 57 4.87 -10.87 -6.93
N MET A 58 3.74 -10.83 -7.60
CA MET A 58 2.91 -12.00 -7.89
C MET A 58 2.95 -12.31 -9.37
N GLU A 59 3.26 -13.57 -9.68
CA GLU A 59 3.23 -14.11 -11.03
C GLU A 59 2.07 -15.08 -11.21
N GLN A 60 1.48 -15.06 -12.38
CA GLN A 60 0.54 -16.07 -12.85
C GLN A 60 1.02 -16.63 -14.19
N ASP A 61 1.29 -17.95 -14.21
CA ASP A 61 1.80 -18.65 -15.39
C ASP A 61 3.09 -18.02 -15.96
N GLY A 62 3.99 -17.52 -15.05
CA GLY A 62 5.26 -16.88 -15.40
C GLY A 62 5.15 -15.41 -15.84
N GLN A 63 3.99 -14.81 -15.76
CA GLN A 63 3.78 -13.38 -16.03
C GLN A 63 3.54 -12.61 -14.76
N LEU A 64 4.21 -11.47 -14.59
CA LEU A 64 4.01 -10.57 -13.48
C LEU A 64 2.60 -9.96 -13.55
N VAL A 65 1.81 -10.14 -12.49
CA VAL A 65 0.40 -9.74 -12.43
C VAL A 65 0.02 -8.95 -11.18
N GLY A 66 0.91 -8.87 -10.20
CA GLY A 66 0.66 -8.11 -8.97
C GLY A 66 1.95 -7.69 -8.30
N HIS A 67 1.84 -6.68 -7.45
CA HIS A 67 2.93 -6.13 -6.64
C HIS A 67 2.40 -5.49 -5.38
N VAL A 68 3.17 -5.57 -4.29
CA VAL A 68 2.99 -4.82 -3.05
C VAL A 68 4.35 -4.59 -2.40
N LEU A 69 4.56 -3.41 -1.82
CA LEU A 69 5.74 -3.12 -1.00
C LEU A 69 5.35 -2.55 0.37
N TYR A 70 6.24 -2.70 1.33
CA TYR A 70 6.07 -2.25 2.70
C TYR A 70 7.18 -1.30 3.13
N VAL A 71 6.83 -0.38 4.02
CA VAL A 71 7.78 0.47 4.73
C VAL A 71 7.51 0.45 6.23
N ARG A 72 8.55 0.64 7.04
CA ARG A 72 8.43 0.83 8.48
C ARG A 72 7.75 2.14 8.77
N ALA A 73 6.92 2.13 9.78
CA ALA A 73 6.20 3.31 10.25
C ALA A 73 6.05 3.22 11.78
N LYS A 74 5.41 4.22 12.37
CA LYS A 74 5.13 4.24 13.80
C LYS A 74 3.83 4.96 14.10
N ILE A 75 3.23 4.59 15.22
CA ILE A 75 2.20 5.36 15.89
C ILE A 75 2.89 6.12 17.03
N VAL A 76 2.64 7.41 17.13
CA VAL A 76 3.04 8.20 18.31
C VAL A 76 1.92 8.09 19.32
N ALA A 77 2.14 7.32 20.37
CA ALA A 77 1.15 7.10 21.43
C ALA A 77 0.95 8.38 22.27
N ASP A 78 -0.24 8.53 22.85
CA ASP A 78 -0.59 9.70 23.69
C ASP A 78 0.27 9.82 24.96
N ASP A 79 0.89 8.72 25.39
CA ASP A 79 1.84 8.69 26.50
C ASP A 79 3.30 8.99 26.07
N GLY A 80 3.50 9.33 24.79
CA GLY A 80 4.81 9.71 24.23
C GLY A 80 5.65 8.54 23.70
N ARG A 81 5.20 7.29 23.83
CA ARG A 81 5.90 6.14 23.23
C ARG A 81 5.77 6.15 21.73
N GLU A 82 6.81 5.68 21.04
CA GLU A 82 6.74 5.34 19.63
C GLU A 82 6.46 3.84 19.47
N ILE A 83 5.33 3.50 18.90
CA ILE A 83 4.91 2.11 18.67
C ILE A 83 5.30 1.73 17.24
N PRO A 84 6.29 0.85 17.06
CA PRO A 84 6.72 0.44 15.72
C PRO A 84 5.61 -0.36 15.03
N MET A 85 5.41 -0.06 13.76
CA MET A 85 4.45 -0.75 12.90
C MET A 85 4.96 -0.75 11.46
N MET A 86 4.17 -1.28 10.55
CA MET A 86 4.41 -1.14 9.12
C MET A 86 3.18 -0.56 8.42
N THR A 87 3.42 0.10 7.30
CA THR A 87 2.42 0.42 6.29
C THR A 87 2.83 -0.21 4.97
N PHE A 88 1.88 -0.32 4.05
CA PHE A 88 2.17 -0.83 2.71
C PHE A 88 1.40 -0.04 1.65
N GLY A 89 1.88 -0.12 0.44
CA GLY A 89 1.26 0.45 -0.73
C GLY A 89 2.29 1.17 -1.62
N PRO A 90 1.93 1.32 -2.90
CA PRO A 90 0.69 0.81 -3.49
C PRO A 90 0.64 -0.72 -3.58
N ILE A 91 -0.58 -1.29 -3.55
CA ILE A 91 -0.82 -2.69 -3.94
C ILE A 91 -1.47 -2.70 -5.31
N SER A 92 -0.84 -3.36 -6.27
CA SER A 92 -1.22 -3.34 -7.68
C SER A 92 -1.60 -4.72 -8.18
N ILE A 93 -2.66 -4.79 -8.98
CA ILE A 93 -3.01 -5.98 -9.76
C ILE A 93 -3.25 -5.54 -11.20
N ARG A 94 -2.75 -6.28 -12.15
CA ARG A 94 -2.93 -6.04 -13.59
C ARG A 94 -4.41 -5.82 -13.89
N PRO A 95 -4.80 -4.75 -14.62
CA PRO A 95 -6.20 -4.31 -14.75
C PRO A 95 -7.16 -5.40 -15.23
N ASP A 96 -6.74 -6.22 -16.19
CA ASP A 96 -7.56 -7.32 -16.75
C ASP A 96 -7.78 -8.50 -15.78
N LEU A 97 -7.02 -8.54 -14.67
CA LEU A 97 -7.09 -9.57 -13.63
C LEU A 97 -7.66 -9.05 -12.30
N GLN A 98 -8.02 -7.79 -12.23
CA GLN A 98 -8.67 -7.22 -11.05
C GLN A 98 -10.03 -7.87 -10.78
N ARG A 99 -10.50 -7.72 -9.52
CA ARG A 99 -11.80 -8.26 -9.04
C ARG A 99 -11.95 -9.78 -9.14
N GLN A 100 -10.85 -10.51 -9.30
CA GLN A 100 -10.79 -11.97 -9.34
C GLN A 100 -10.21 -12.59 -8.05
N GLY A 101 -10.05 -11.79 -6.98
CA GLY A 101 -9.53 -12.24 -5.69
C GLY A 101 -8.00 -12.16 -5.56
N LEU A 102 -7.25 -11.87 -6.64
CA LEU A 102 -5.78 -11.84 -6.62
C LEU A 102 -5.22 -10.79 -5.66
N GLY A 103 -5.83 -9.59 -5.61
CA GLY A 103 -5.40 -8.53 -4.69
C GLY A 103 -5.54 -8.95 -3.22
N LYS A 104 -6.66 -9.62 -2.88
CA LYS A 104 -6.84 -10.15 -1.52
C LYS A 104 -5.83 -11.25 -1.22
N TYR A 105 -5.58 -12.15 -2.16
CA TYR A 105 -4.59 -13.22 -1.99
C TYR A 105 -3.18 -12.65 -1.73
N LEU A 106 -2.73 -11.69 -2.55
CA LEU A 106 -1.43 -11.03 -2.38
C LEU A 106 -1.34 -10.29 -1.04
N LEU A 107 -2.40 -9.58 -0.66
CA LEU A 107 -2.49 -8.87 0.61
C LEU A 107 -2.40 -9.83 1.80
N ASP A 108 -3.22 -10.87 1.82
CA ASP A 108 -3.24 -11.83 2.93
C ASP A 108 -1.88 -12.53 3.07
N TYR A 109 -1.27 -12.96 1.97
CA TYR A 109 0.06 -13.55 1.94
C TYR A 109 1.14 -12.61 2.49
N SER A 110 1.14 -11.34 2.04
CA SER A 110 2.12 -10.35 2.48
C SER A 110 1.97 -10.00 3.96
N MET A 111 0.74 -9.98 4.48
CA MET A 111 0.49 -9.74 5.91
C MET A 111 1.00 -10.86 6.81
N GLU A 112 0.92 -12.11 6.36
CA GLU A 112 1.52 -13.23 7.09
C GLU A 112 3.03 -13.10 7.21
N LEU A 113 3.69 -12.74 6.09
CA LEU A 113 5.14 -12.46 6.10
C LEU A 113 5.48 -11.25 6.97
N ALA A 114 4.69 -10.17 6.93
CA ALA A 114 4.91 -8.98 7.76
C ALA A 114 4.83 -9.34 9.25
N ARG A 115 3.85 -10.15 9.65
CA ARG A 115 3.73 -10.68 11.02
C ARG A 115 4.96 -11.50 11.41
N ASP A 116 5.42 -12.37 10.53
CA ASP A 116 6.57 -13.25 10.79
C ASP A 116 7.88 -12.44 10.89
N LEU A 117 7.95 -11.27 10.25
CA LEU A 117 9.01 -10.27 10.42
C LEU A 117 8.83 -9.36 11.66
N GLY A 118 7.82 -9.62 12.48
CA GLY A 118 7.61 -8.93 13.74
C GLY A 118 6.68 -7.73 13.71
N ALA A 119 6.01 -7.45 12.58
CA ALA A 119 5.00 -6.40 12.55
C ALA A 119 3.82 -6.77 13.47
N GLY A 120 3.56 -5.93 14.49
CA GLY A 120 2.43 -6.12 15.41
C GLY A 120 1.13 -5.60 14.84
N THR A 121 1.19 -4.54 14.03
CA THR A 121 0.05 -3.88 13.42
C THR A 121 0.43 -3.23 12.09
N LEU A 122 -0.60 -3.02 11.26
CA LEU A 122 -0.53 -2.23 10.02
C LEU A 122 -1.50 -1.05 10.11
N CYS A 123 -1.10 0.09 9.60
CA CYS A 123 -2.00 1.22 9.36
C CYS A 123 -1.78 1.74 7.94
N ILE A 124 -2.88 1.99 7.21
CA ILE A 124 -2.86 2.35 5.80
C ILE A 124 -3.94 3.39 5.49
N GLU A 125 -3.79 4.04 4.35
CA GLU A 125 -4.88 4.77 3.72
C GLU A 125 -5.51 3.89 2.62
N GLY A 126 -6.83 3.70 2.66
CA GLY A 126 -7.48 2.84 1.69
C GLY A 126 -9.00 2.72 1.81
N ASN A 127 -9.59 1.93 0.93
CA ASN A 127 -11.02 1.70 0.89
C ASN A 127 -11.39 0.51 1.80
N ILE A 128 -12.22 0.76 2.81
CA ILE A 128 -12.70 -0.25 3.76
C ILE A 128 -13.45 -1.41 3.08
N ASP A 129 -14.15 -1.15 1.96
CA ASP A 129 -14.88 -2.20 1.23
C ASP A 129 -13.95 -3.27 0.65
N PHE A 130 -12.69 -2.91 0.38
CA PHE A 130 -11.66 -3.85 -0.04
C PHE A 130 -10.92 -4.43 1.16
N TYR A 131 -10.30 -3.59 1.98
CA TYR A 131 -9.40 -4.00 3.07
C TYR A 131 -10.13 -4.65 4.24
N GLY A 132 -11.39 -4.28 4.49
CA GLY A 132 -12.23 -4.91 5.51
C GLY A 132 -12.41 -6.43 5.31
N LYS A 133 -12.35 -6.92 4.06
CA LYS A 133 -12.38 -8.36 3.73
C LYS A 133 -11.15 -9.12 4.21
N SER A 134 -10.06 -8.41 4.49
CA SER A 134 -8.83 -8.93 5.10
C SER A 134 -8.70 -8.55 6.58
N GLY A 135 -9.78 -8.05 7.18
CA GLY A 135 -9.88 -7.79 8.63
C GLY A 135 -9.36 -6.42 9.07
N PHE A 136 -9.19 -5.47 8.16
CA PHE A 136 -8.96 -4.08 8.56
C PHE A 136 -10.23 -3.43 9.10
N VAL A 137 -10.04 -2.51 10.03
CA VAL A 137 -11.07 -1.64 10.60
C VAL A 137 -10.66 -0.19 10.48
N VAL A 138 -11.59 0.74 10.62
CA VAL A 138 -11.26 2.17 10.65
C VAL A 138 -10.43 2.47 11.90
N ALA A 139 -9.24 3.03 11.73
CA ALA A 139 -8.24 3.22 12.79
C ALA A 139 -8.77 4.04 13.99
N GLY A 140 -9.57 5.08 13.72
CA GLY A 140 -10.21 5.89 14.76
C GLY A 140 -11.10 5.09 15.71
N THR A 141 -11.70 3.97 15.27
CA THR A 141 -12.50 3.08 16.13
C THR A 141 -11.65 2.32 17.14
N LYS A 142 -10.34 2.32 16.96
CA LYS A 142 -9.33 1.72 17.85
C LYS A 142 -8.51 2.77 18.60
N GLY A 143 -8.92 4.04 18.56
CA GLY A 143 -8.21 5.13 19.24
C GLY A 143 -6.94 5.61 18.50
N ILE A 144 -6.72 5.19 17.25
CA ILE A 144 -5.62 5.68 16.44
C ILE A 144 -6.13 6.74 15.48
N ARG A 145 -5.70 7.97 15.71
CA ARG A 145 -6.05 9.17 14.94
C ARG A 145 -5.10 9.36 13.76
N TYR A 146 -5.49 10.18 12.82
CA TYR A 146 -4.65 10.53 11.68
C TYR A 146 -4.04 11.92 11.87
N HIS A 147 -2.76 12.04 11.54
CA HIS A 147 -2.04 13.32 11.68
C HIS A 147 -2.65 14.41 10.77
N GLY A 148 -2.80 15.61 11.36
CA GLY A 148 -3.32 16.78 10.64
C GLY A 148 -4.84 16.91 10.66
N GLU A 149 -5.56 15.89 11.11
CA GLU A 149 -7.01 15.93 11.25
C GLU A 149 -7.43 16.31 12.67
N PRO A 150 -8.62 16.91 12.85
CA PRO A 150 -9.14 17.23 14.19
C PRO A 150 -9.17 15.99 15.09
N GLU A 151 -8.85 16.18 16.38
CA GLU A 151 -8.69 15.06 17.33
C GLU A 151 -9.93 14.17 17.47
N GLN A 152 -11.12 14.73 17.27
CA GLN A 152 -12.39 14.01 17.40
C GLN A 152 -12.88 13.42 16.07
N GLU A 153 -12.18 13.67 14.97
CA GLU A 153 -12.58 13.20 13.66
C GLU A 153 -12.13 11.75 13.42
N ILE A 154 -13.09 10.91 13.06
CA ILE A 154 -12.80 9.55 12.61
C ILE A 154 -12.64 9.59 11.09
N VAL A 155 -11.39 9.45 10.64
CA VAL A 155 -11.03 9.46 9.22
C VAL A 155 -11.35 8.10 8.60
N PRO A 156 -12.36 7.99 7.71
CA PRO A 156 -12.89 6.69 7.30
C PRO A 156 -11.96 5.89 6.38
N TYR A 157 -11.00 6.54 5.74
CA TYR A 157 -10.03 5.91 4.85
C TYR A 157 -8.72 5.53 5.56
N VAL A 158 -8.51 5.91 6.82
CA VAL A 158 -7.37 5.44 7.61
C VAL A 158 -7.75 4.14 8.29
N LEU A 159 -7.10 3.08 7.90
CA LEU A 159 -7.45 1.72 8.26
C LEU A 159 -6.32 1.06 9.03
N LEU A 160 -6.70 0.23 10.00
CA LEU A 160 -5.78 -0.46 10.89
C LEU A 160 -6.09 -1.95 10.95
N LYS A 161 -5.05 -2.77 11.04
CA LYS A 161 -5.16 -4.19 11.35
C LYS A 161 -4.06 -4.64 12.29
N GLU A 162 -4.45 -5.18 13.43
CA GLU A 162 -3.52 -5.91 14.30
C GLU A 162 -3.17 -7.26 13.67
N LEU A 163 -1.88 -7.51 13.53
CA LEU A 163 -1.32 -8.79 13.05
C LEU A 163 -0.98 -9.71 14.23
N GLN A 164 -0.73 -9.14 15.39
CA GLN A 164 -0.55 -9.85 16.66
C GLN A 164 -1.72 -9.49 17.58
N PRO A 165 -2.39 -10.48 18.17
CA PRO A 165 -3.52 -10.20 19.07
C PRO A 165 -3.11 -9.28 20.22
N SER A 166 -3.96 -8.31 20.54
CA SER A 166 -3.78 -7.37 21.67
C SER A 166 -2.54 -6.47 21.57
N PHE A 167 -1.94 -6.34 20.40
CA PHE A 167 -0.73 -5.52 20.23
C PHE A 167 -0.96 -4.05 20.58
N LEU A 168 -2.16 -3.55 20.34
CA LEU A 168 -2.55 -2.16 20.63
C LEU A 168 -3.43 -2.02 21.88
N ASP A 169 -3.53 -3.04 22.73
CA ASP A 169 -4.34 -2.96 23.95
C ASP A 169 -3.87 -1.80 24.86
N GLY A 170 -4.79 -0.87 25.16
CA GLY A 170 -4.50 0.30 25.97
C GLY A 170 -3.65 1.37 25.28
N ILE A 171 -3.42 1.27 23.99
CA ILE A 171 -2.67 2.25 23.21
C ILE A 171 -3.64 3.11 22.41
N THR A 172 -3.57 4.42 22.62
CA THR A 172 -4.16 5.44 21.76
C THR A 172 -3.05 6.35 21.25
N GLY A 173 -3.24 6.98 20.08
CA GLY A 173 -2.17 7.78 19.50
C GLY A 173 -2.47 8.29 18.09
N VAL A 174 -1.43 8.77 17.43
CA VAL A 174 -1.51 9.39 16.10
C VAL A 174 -0.64 8.62 15.11
N TYR A 175 -1.23 8.22 14.01
CA TYR A 175 -0.51 7.69 12.84
C TYR A 175 -0.12 8.84 11.91
N HIS A 176 1.11 8.75 11.42
CA HIS A 176 1.66 9.63 10.38
C HIS A 176 2.04 8.79 9.17
N THR A 177 1.53 9.15 8.01
CA THR A 177 2.00 8.55 6.75
C THR A 177 3.50 8.84 6.58
N PRO A 178 4.32 7.82 6.31
CA PRO A 178 5.76 8.02 6.10
C PRO A 178 6.06 9.01 4.97
N LYS A 179 7.13 9.80 5.15
CA LYS A 179 7.48 10.89 4.23
C LYS A 179 7.72 10.42 2.80
N GLY A 180 8.21 9.20 2.60
CA GLY A 180 8.45 8.64 1.28
C GLY A 180 7.20 8.52 0.38
N TYR A 181 5.99 8.60 0.96
CA TYR A 181 4.75 8.64 0.19
C TYR A 181 4.43 10.03 -0.39
N TYR A 182 5.03 11.10 0.15
CA TYR A 182 4.83 12.46 -0.34
C TYR A 182 5.87 12.79 -1.41
N VAL A 183 5.54 12.44 -2.65
CA VAL A 183 6.43 12.64 -3.80
C VAL A 183 6.24 14.02 -4.43
N ASP A 184 7.31 14.56 -5.02
CA ASP A 184 7.26 15.77 -5.83
C ASP A 184 6.52 15.47 -7.15
N GLU A 185 5.44 16.21 -7.43
CA GLU A 185 4.62 15.98 -8.62
C GLU A 185 5.36 16.29 -9.93
N ALA A 186 6.27 17.27 -9.93
CA ALA A 186 7.03 17.60 -11.13
C ALA A 186 8.06 16.50 -11.44
N ALA A 187 8.68 15.92 -10.42
CA ALA A 187 9.56 14.77 -10.57
C ALA A 187 8.79 13.52 -11.04
N ALA A 188 7.57 13.29 -10.51
CA ALA A 188 6.71 12.21 -10.96
C ALA A 188 6.29 12.37 -12.44
N GLU A 189 5.97 13.59 -12.87
CA GLU A 189 5.67 13.89 -14.27
C GLU A 189 6.87 13.68 -15.20
N GLU A 190 8.07 14.03 -14.75
CA GLU A 190 9.30 13.78 -15.52
C GLU A 190 9.56 12.28 -15.62
N PHE A 191 9.40 11.54 -14.54
CA PHE A 191 9.52 10.09 -14.52
C PHE A 191 8.51 9.42 -15.47
N ASP A 192 7.26 9.89 -15.47
CA ASP A 192 6.18 9.36 -16.33
C ASP A 192 6.48 9.52 -17.84
N ARG A 193 7.31 10.48 -18.24
CA ARG A 193 7.72 10.65 -19.64
C ARG A 193 8.53 9.49 -20.20
N SER A 194 9.10 8.66 -19.35
CA SER A 194 9.79 7.43 -19.77
C SER A 194 8.84 6.32 -20.20
N PHE A 195 7.53 6.46 -19.92
CA PHE A 195 6.50 5.49 -20.28
C PHE A 195 5.75 5.91 -21.54
N PRO A 196 5.07 4.97 -22.22
CA PRO A 196 4.20 5.30 -23.35
C PRO A 196 3.16 6.35 -22.97
N PRO A 197 2.92 7.37 -23.84
CA PRO A 197 1.95 8.42 -23.52
C PRO A 197 0.54 7.85 -23.31
N LYS A 198 -0.15 8.36 -22.30
CA LYS A 198 -1.55 8.02 -22.00
C LYS A 198 -2.33 9.29 -21.69
N GLU A 199 -3.59 9.32 -22.09
CA GLU A 199 -4.48 10.45 -21.82
C GLU A 199 -4.82 10.52 -20.32
N LYS A 200 -4.63 11.70 -19.71
CA LYS A 200 -5.02 12.00 -18.34
C LYS A 200 -6.46 12.52 -18.35
N LEU A 201 -7.35 11.76 -17.72
CA LEU A 201 -8.78 12.05 -17.70
C LEU A 201 -9.22 12.47 -16.31
N LYS A 202 -9.97 13.57 -16.23
CA LYS A 202 -10.70 13.94 -15.01
C LYS A 202 -12.03 13.17 -15.00
N LEU A 203 -12.16 12.24 -14.07
CA LEU A 203 -13.30 11.34 -13.94
C LEU A 203 -14.08 11.58 -12.64
N PRO A 204 -15.40 11.33 -12.62
CA PRO A 204 -16.17 11.36 -11.36
C PRO A 204 -15.61 10.38 -10.33
N GLY A 205 -15.52 10.81 -9.07
CA GLY A 205 -15.03 9.98 -7.97
C GLY A 205 -13.53 10.02 -7.74
N GLN A 206 -12.77 10.76 -8.55
CA GLN A 206 -11.38 11.07 -8.24
C GLN A 206 -11.29 11.99 -7.02
N LEU A 207 -10.20 11.85 -6.27
CA LEU A 207 -9.98 12.57 -5.01
C LEU A 207 -9.35 13.98 -5.23
N PHE A 208 -8.76 14.22 -6.42
CA PHE A 208 -7.99 15.42 -6.75
C PHE A 208 -8.36 15.98 -8.13
#